data_81fed18b13c77650695d7ae6bbff8ee2
#
_entry.id   81fed18b13c77650695d7ae6bbff8ee2
#
_cell.length_a   1.000
_cell.length_b   1.000
_cell.length_c   1.000
_cell.angle_alpha   90.00
_cell.angle_beta   90.00
_cell.angle_gamma   90.00
#
_symmetry.space_group_name_H-M   'P 1'
#
loop_
_entity.id
_entity.type
_entity.pdbx_description
1 polymer ?
#
loop_
_entity_poly.entity_id
_entity_poly.type
_entity_poly.pdbx_seq_one_letter_code
_entity_poly.pdbx_strand_id
1 'polypeptide(L)'
;MHILLGRGWAPYKVLTLALVEGMRIVGVDFRDGILFVPEVLLAANSMKAGMFILRPLLIATGAPRQGKMVIGTVKGDIHDIGKNLVGMMMEGAGFEVIDLGINNPVDKYLAAIDEHQPDILGMSALLTTTMPYMKVVIDTMKEKGIRDDYIVLVGGAPLNEEFAKAVGADAYCRDAAVAVETAKTYMARKHNQLKAG
;
A
#
# COMPACT_ATOMS: atom_id res chain seq x y z
N MET A 1 10.71 9.47 19.11
CA MET A 1 11.68 8.56 18.47
C MET A 1 12.99 8.51 19.27
N HIS A 2 13.75 9.59 19.33
CA HIS A 2 15.03 9.65 20.05
C HIS A 2 14.97 9.19 21.51
N ILE A 3 13.89 9.51 22.23
CA ILE A 3 13.68 9.10 23.63
C ILE A 3 13.65 7.57 23.77
N LEU A 4 12.91 6.88 22.91
CA LEU A 4 12.78 5.42 22.97
C LEU A 4 14.07 4.72 22.56
N LEU A 5 14.72 5.19 21.49
CA LEU A 5 16.04 4.70 21.07
C LEU A 5 17.10 4.95 22.16
N GLY A 6 17.11 6.13 22.77
CA GLY A 6 18.01 6.47 23.89
C GLY A 6 17.77 5.65 25.17
N ARG A 7 16.58 5.08 25.33
CA ARG A 7 16.24 4.10 26.38
C ARG A 7 16.59 2.67 26.01
N GLY A 8 17.29 2.44 24.90
CA GLY A 8 17.72 1.12 24.47
C GLY A 8 16.65 0.27 23.78
N TRP A 9 15.54 0.86 23.31
CA TRP A 9 14.57 0.12 22.54
C TRP A 9 15.15 -0.25 21.17
N ALA A 10 15.01 -1.51 20.78
CA ALA A 10 15.39 -1.95 19.44
C ALA A 10 14.58 -1.19 18.37
N PRO A 11 15.20 -0.77 17.24
CA PRO A 11 14.53 -0.01 16.17
C PRO A 11 13.23 -0.65 15.68
N TYR A 12 13.21 -1.98 15.51
CA TYR A 12 12.01 -2.72 15.10
C TYR A 12 10.89 -2.66 16.14
N LYS A 13 11.23 -2.70 17.43
CA LYS A 13 10.25 -2.53 18.52
C LYS A 13 9.66 -1.13 18.54
N VAL A 14 10.47 -0.11 18.28
CA VAL A 14 9.99 1.28 18.15
C VAL A 14 9.07 1.42 16.94
N LEU A 15 9.43 0.82 15.80
CA LEU A 15 8.57 0.80 14.63
C LEU A 15 7.19 0.19 14.94
N THR A 16 7.17 -1.04 15.45
CA THR A 16 5.93 -1.81 15.59
C THR A 16 5.02 -1.32 16.70
N LEU A 17 5.57 -1.03 17.88
CA LEU A 17 4.77 -0.70 19.07
C LEU A 17 4.49 0.80 19.24
N ALA A 18 5.19 1.68 18.52
CA ALA A 18 4.93 3.11 18.60
C ALA A 18 4.37 3.65 17.27
N LEU A 19 5.10 3.53 16.16
CA LEU A 19 4.69 4.14 14.90
C LEU A 19 3.53 3.40 14.22
N VAL A 20 3.68 2.10 14.02
CA VAL A 20 2.67 1.27 13.34
C VAL A 20 1.38 1.22 14.18
N GLU A 21 1.51 1.07 15.50
CA GLU A 21 0.34 1.07 16.39
C GLU A 21 -0.35 2.43 16.43
N GLY A 22 0.41 3.54 16.46
CA GLY A 22 -0.16 4.87 16.33
C GLY A 22 -0.94 5.06 15.02
N MET A 23 -0.38 4.64 13.88
CA MET A 23 -1.09 4.71 12.59
C MET A 23 -2.27 3.76 12.51
N ARG A 24 -2.25 2.62 13.20
CA ARG A 24 -3.40 1.72 13.32
C ARG A 24 -4.58 2.41 14.00
N ILE A 25 -4.32 3.13 15.11
CA ILE A 25 -5.35 3.92 15.82
C ILE A 25 -5.92 5.00 14.89
N VAL A 26 -5.04 5.77 14.24
CA VAL A 26 -5.44 6.79 13.25
C VAL A 26 -6.32 6.18 12.15
N GLY A 27 -5.97 4.99 11.66
CA GLY A 27 -6.75 4.28 10.63
C GLY A 27 -8.14 3.85 11.11
N VAL A 28 -8.26 3.40 12.37
CA VAL A 28 -9.55 3.08 12.99
C VAL A 28 -10.40 4.34 13.12
N ASP A 29 -9.86 5.41 13.69
CA ASP A 29 -10.56 6.67 13.91
C ASP A 29 -10.98 7.34 12.58
N PHE A 30 -10.16 7.20 11.53
CA PHE A 30 -10.54 7.65 10.19
C PHE A 30 -11.70 6.83 9.60
N ARG A 31 -11.64 5.51 9.71
CA ARG A 31 -12.72 4.61 9.27
C ARG A 31 -14.04 4.90 9.98
N ASP A 32 -13.96 5.18 11.27
CA ASP A 32 -15.12 5.41 12.14
C ASP A 32 -15.63 6.87 12.06
N GLY A 33 -15.01 7.72 11.20
CA GLY A 33 -15.42 9.10 10.96
C GLY A 33 -15.05 10.08 12.09
N ILE A 34 -14.16 9.70 12.99
CA ILE A 34 -13.66 10.53 14.10
C ILE A 34 -12.58 11.48 13.58
N LEU A 35 -11.67 10.98 12.73
CA LEU A 35 -10.65 11.76 12.04
C LEU A 35 -11.01 11.95 10.57
N PHE A 36 -10.59 13.08 10.00
CA PHE A 36 -10.74 13.41 8.59
C PHE A 36 -9.38 13.45 7.90
N VAL A 37 -9.38 13.60 6.57
CA VAL A 37 -8.15 13.58 5.75
C VAL A 37 -7.04 14.50 6.27
N PRO A 38 -7.30 15.76 6.69
CA PRO A 38 -6.22 16.62 7.20
C PRO A 38 -5.49 16.06 8.43
N GLU A 39 -6.22 15.48 9.39
CA GLU A 39 -5.62 14.89 10.60
C GLU A 39 -4.82 13.63 10.27
N VAL A 40 -5.31 12.81 9.34
CA VAL A 40 -4.60 11.61 8.86
C VAL A 40 -3.30 12.00 8.14
N LEU A 41 -3.31 13.08 7.33
CA LEU A 41 -2.11 13.60 6.67
C LEU A 41 -1.07 14.09 7.68
N LEU A 42 -1.49 14.76 8.77
CA LEU A 42 -0.60 15.19 9.84
C LEU A 42 0.05 13.99 10.56
N ALA A 43 -0.75 12.98 10.86
CA ALA A 43 -0.27 11.74 11.47
C ALA A 43 0.72 11.00 10.55
N ALA A 44 0.40 10.89 9.25
CA ALA A 44 1.27 10.28 8.26
C ALA A 44 2.60 11.04 8.08
N ASN A 45 2.59 12.37 8.11
CA ASN A 45 3.82 13.17 8.09
C ASN A 45 4.67 12.93 9.34
N SER A 46 4.05 12.80 10.52
CA SER A 46 4.74 12.45 11.76
C SER A 46 5.37 11.05 11.68
N MET A 47 4.65 10.11 11.07
CA MET A 47 5.15 8.76 10.78
C MET A 47 6.35 8.80 9.84
N LYS A 48 6.28 9.55 8.73
CA LYS A 48 7.40 9.72 7.78
C LYS A 48 8.64 10.28 8.46
N ALA A 49 8.51 11.30 9.30
CA ALA A 49 9.61 11.85 10.07
C ALA A 49 10.24 10.80 11.03
N GLY A 50 9.41 9.97 11.65
CA GLY A 50 9.87 8.86 12.47
C GLY A 50 10.59 7.79 11.66
N MET A 51 10.07 7.41 10.51
CA MET A 51 10.67 6.44 9.60
C MET A 51 12.00 6.93 9.01
N PHE A 52 12.16 8.23 8.76
CA PHE A 52 13.42 8.81 8.33
C PHE A 52 14.57 8.50 9.32
N ILE A 53 14.28 8.51 10.60
CA ILE A 53 15.25 8.18 11.67
C ILE A 53 15.44 6.65 11.77
N LEU A 54 14.36 5.88 11.69
CA LEU A 54 14.40 4.43 11.90
C LEU A 54 14.95 3.64 10.72
N ARG A 55 14.68 4.05 9.47
CA ARG A 55 15.02 3.29 8.26
C ARG A 55 16.48 2.84 8.21
N PRO A 56 17.50 3.70 8.41
CA PRO A 56 18.89 3.25 8.41
C PRO A 56 19.21 2.26 9.53
N LEU A 57 18.57 2.40 10.70
CA LEU A 57 18.76 1.50 11.84
C LEU A 57 18.10 0.13 11.59
N LEU A 58 16.93 0.10 10.95
CA LEU A 58 16.23 -1.13 10.57
C LEU A 58 17.03 -1.93 9.53
N ILE A 59 17.59 -1.23 8.54
CA ILE A 59 18.47 -1.86 7.54
C ILE A 59 19.69 -2.48 8.21
N ALA A 60 20.35 -1.73 9.10
CA ALA A 60 21.54 -2.20 9.82
C ALA A 60 21.25 -3.41 10.72
N THR A 61 20.02 -3.55 11.24
CA THR A 61 19.63 -4.67 12.11
C THR A 61 18.99 -5.84 11.36
N GLY A 62 18.84 -5.76 10.02
CA GLY A 62 18.19 -6.82 9.23
C GLY A 62 16.71 -7.03 9.60
N ALA A 63 16.02 -6.00 10.05
CA ALA A 63 14.62 -6.10 10.47
C ALA A 63 13.72 -6.56 9.32
N PRO A 64 12.74 -7.48 9.58
CA PRO A 64 11.84 -7.96 8.54
C PRO A 64 10.96 -6.81 8.01
N ARG A 65 10.82 -6.74 6.67
CA ARG A 65 9.91 -5.82 6.00
C ARG A 65 8.51 -6.43 5.97
N GLN A 66 7.47 -5.59 6.04
CA GLN A 66 6.07 -6.03 5.91
C GLN A 66 5.75 -6.45 4.46
N GLY A 67 6.45 -5.88 3.50
CA GLY A 67 6.29 -6.10 2.07
C GLY A 67 6.56 -4.84 1.27
N LYS A 68 6.48 -4.94 -0.06
CA LYS A 68 6.68 -3.84 -0.99
C LYS A 68 5.43 -3.66 -1.85
N MET A 69 4.99 -2.40 -2.00
CA MET A 69 3.86 -2.03 -2.85
C MET A 69 4.28 -1.05 -3.94
N VAL A 70 3.92 -1.36 -5.18
CA VAL A 70 3.87 -0.37 -6.26
C VAL A 70 2.43 0.13 -6.34
N ILE A 71 2.23 1.45 -6.37
CA ILE A 71 0.89 2.06 -6.48
C ILE A 71 0.88 3.17 -7.53
N GLY A 72 -0.22 3.28 -8.27
CA GLY A 72 -0.37 4.33 -9.28
C GLY A 72 -1.83 4.61 -9.62
N THR A 73 -2.10 5.82 -10.14
CA THR A 73 -3.37 6.15 -10.77
C THR A 73 -3.33 5.75 -12.25
N VAL A 74 -4.35 5.05 -12.71
CA VAL A 74 -4.41 4.49 -14.06
C VAL A 74 -4.35 5.54 -15.17
N LYS A 75 -4.02 5.12 -16.39
CA LYS A 75 -3.96 5.98 -17.58
C LYS A 75 -5.26 6.76 -17.80
N GLY A 76 -5.11 8.05 -18.09
CA GLY A 76 -6.22 8.97 -18.33
C GLY A 76 -6.81 9.58 -17.06
N ASP A 77 -6.37 9.15 -15.89
CA ASP A 77 -6.83 9.66 -14.60
C ASP A 77 -5.72 10.46 -13.89
N ILE A 78 -6.10 11.63 -13.34
CA ILE A 78 -5.15 12.54 -12.67
C ILE A 78 -5.45 12.70 -11.16
N HIS A 79 -6.42 11.95 -10.64
CA HIS A 79 -6.80 12.03 -9.24
C HIS A 79 -5.84 11.22 -8.38
N ASP A 80 -5.25 11.83 -7.38
CA ASP A 80 -4.19 11.22 -6.56
C ASP A 80 -4.39 11.34 -5.05
N ILE A 81 -5.32 12.16 -4.56
CA ILE A 81 -5.50 12.39 -3.11
C ILE A 81 -5.74 11.07 -2.37
N GLY A 82 -6.69 10.26 -2.82
CA GLY A 82 -6.99 8.96 -2.21
C GLY A 82 -5.81 7.98 -2.31
N LYS A 83 -5.17 7.92 -3.48
CA LYS A 83 -3.98 7.11 -3.73
C LYS A 83 -2.82 7.50 -2.81
N ASN A 84 -2.55 8.79 -2.67
CA ASN A 84 -1.49 9.30 -1.80
C ASN A 84 -1.78 8.96 -0.33
N LEU A 85 -3.05 9.04 0.09
CA LEU A 85 -3.45 8.63 1.44
C LEU A 85 -3.20 7.14 1.67
N VAL A 86 -3.56 6.28 0.70
CA VAL A 86 -3.25 4.84 0.76
C VAL A 86 -1.74 4.62 0.88
N GLY A 87 -0.93 5.25 0.03
CA GLY A 87 0.53 5.15 0.08
C GLY A 87 1.10 5.54 1.44
N MET A 88 0.66 6.67 1.99
CA MET A 88 1.11 7.13 3.31
C MET A 88 0.72 6.16 4.44
N MET A 89 -0.49 5.63 4.42
CA MET A 89 -0.95 4.67 5.44
C MET A 89 -0.26 3.32 5.30
N MET A 90 0.04 2.87 4.07
CA MET A 90 0.85 1.68 3.81
C MET A 90 2.29 1.85 4.33
N GLU A 91 2.94 3.00 4.07
CA GLU A 91 4.24 3.33 4.68
C GLU A 91 4.16 3.31 6.20
N GLY A 92 3.08 3.90 6.76
CA GLY A 92 2.77 3.88 8.19
C GLY A 92 2.59 2.48 8.76
N ALA A 93 2.12 1.54 7.97
CA ALA A 93 1.98 0.15 8.35
C ALA A 93 3.27 -0.68 8.17
N GLY A 94 4.38 -0.06 7.73
CA GLY A 94 5.69 -0.71 7.60
C GLY A 94 5.98 -1.30 6.21
N PHE A 95 5.16 -0.98 5.20
CA PHE A 95 5.44 -1.36 3.81
C PHE A 95 6.42 -0.38 3.16
N GLU A 96 7.20 -0.89 2.21
CA GLU A 96 7.93 -0.04 1.25
C GLU A 96 6.96 0.32 0.12
N VAL A 97 6.77 1.62 -0.16
CA VAL A 97 5.83 2.09 -1.18
C VAL A 97 6.58 2.80 -2.30
N ILE A 98 6.35 2.34 -3.52
CA ILE A 98 6.80 2.97 -4.76
C ILE A 98 5.58 3.59 -5.44
N ASP A 99 5.50 4.92 -5.41
CA ASP A 99 4.40 5.67 -6.02
C ASP A 99 4.75 6.08 -7.46
N LEU A 100 3.99 5.57 -8.42
CA LEU A 100 4.14 5.88 -9.84
C LEU A 100 3.52 7.23 -10.24
N GLY A 101 2.81 7.90 -9.31
CA GLY A 101 2.07 9.12 -9.61
C GLY A 101 0.77 8.84 -10.37
N ILE A 102 0.43 9.76 -11.26
CA ILE A 102 -0.83 9.76 -12.03
C ILE A 102 -0.64 9.34 -13.48
N ASN A 103 -1.76 9.04 -14.17
CA ASN A 103 -1.80 8.79 -15.61
C ASN A 103 -0.80 7.72 -16.07
N ASN A 104 -0.81 6.56 -15.41
CA ASN A 104 0.15 5.50 -15.68
C ASN A 104 -0.36 4.53 -16.75
N PRO A 105 0.32 4.41 -17.91
CA PRO A 105 0.05 3.37 -18.88
C PRO A 105 0.54 2.00 -18.38
N VAL A 106 0.06 0.91 -19.00
CA VAL A 106 0.38 -0.46 -18.63
C VAL A 106 1.90 -0.72 -18.59
N ASP A 107 2.63 -0.21 -19.56
CA ASP A 107 4.09 -0.40 -19.64
C ASP A 107 4.82 0.16 -18.42
N LYS A 108 4.32 1.26 -17.85
CA LYS A 108 4.91 1.85 -16.63
C LYS A 108 4.68 0.99 -15.40
N TYR A 109 3.50 0.34 -15.28
CA TYR A 109 3.24 -0.65 -14.24
C TYR A 109 4.14 -1.86 -14.39
N LEU A 110 4.26 -2.40 -15.61
CA LEU A 110 5.10 -3.57 -15.87
C LEU A 110 6.58 -3.28 -15.63
N ALA A 111 7.08 -2.13 -16.08
CA ALA A 111 8.46 -1.71 -15.80
C ALA A 111 8.74 -1.59 -14.29
N ALA A 112 7.80 -1.02 -13.53
CA ALA A 112 7.93 -0.90 -12.08
C ALA A 112 7.85 -2.27 -11.37
N ILE A 113 7.03 -3.19 -11.87
CA ILE A 113 6.98 -4.58 -11.39
C ILE A 113 8.34 -5.27 -11.61
N ASP A 114 8.90 -5.13 -12.80
CA ASP A 114 10.19 -5.74 -13.16
C ASP A 114 11.35 -5.14 -12.36
N GLU A 115 11.39 -3.82 -12.22
CA GLU A 115 12.47 -3.12 -11.52
C GLU A 115 12.42 -3.35 -9.99
N HIS A 116 11.23 -3.27 -9.40
CA HIS A 116 11.09 -3.24 -7.94
C HIS A 116 10.68 -4.56 -7.32
N GLN A 117 10.20 -5.54 -8.11
CA GLN A 117 9.73 -6.85 -7.63
C GLN A 117 8.81 -6.70 -6.40
N PRO A 118 7.66 -6.00 -6.53
CA PRO A 118 6.78 -5.76 -5.39
C PRO A 118 6.03 -7.02 -4.98
N ASP A 119 5.46 -7.03 -3.78
CA ASP A 119 4.48 -8.04 -3.36
C ASP A 119 3.07 -7.65 -3.79
N ILE A 120 2.81 -6.34 -3.85
CA ILE A 120 1.48 -5.76 -4.05
C ILE A 120 1.52 -4.73 -5.18
N LEU A 121 0.56 -4.84 -6.10
CA LEU A 121 0.24 -3.83 -7.10
C LEU A 121 -1.06 -3.13 -6.70
N GLY A 122 -1.00 -1.81 -6.45
CA GLY A 122 -2.14 -0.96 -6.17
C GLY A 122 -2.53 -0.11 -7.38
N MET A 123 -3.80 -0.12 -7.74
CA MET A 123 -4.31 0.74 -8.81
C MET A 123 -5.46 1.61 -8.32
N SER A 124 -5.44 2.90 -8.69
CA SER A 124 -6.47 3.88 -8.34
C SER A 124 -7.12 4.47 -9.58
N ALA A 125 -8.44 4.67 -9.54
CA ALA A 125 -9.20 5.43 -10.53
C ALA A 125 -10.38 6.14 -9.86
N LEU A 126 -10.66 7.39 -10.27
CA LEU A 126 -11.79 8.16 -9.75
C LEU A 126 -12.92 8.36 -10.77
N LEU A 127 -12.67 8.08 -12.05
CA LEU A 127 -13.65 8.25 -13.12
C LEU A 127 -14.15 6.91 -13.62
N THR A 128 -15.47 6.81 -13.88
CA THR A 128 -16.06 5.63 -14.52
C THR A 128 -15.48 5.34 -15.91
N THR A 129 -14.96 6.37 -16.58
CA THR A 129 -14.31 6.27 -17.89
C THR A 129 -12.88 5.75 -17.82
N THR A 130 -12.21 5.88 -16.69
CA THR A 130 -10.81 5.45 -16.50
C THR A 130 -10.66 4.13 -15.77
N MET A 131 -11.62 3.77 -14.88
CA MET A 131 -11.58 2.50 -14.14
C MET A 131 -11.44 1.25 -15.03
N PRO A 132 -11.99 1.15 -16.27
CA PRO A 132 -11.79 -0.03 -17.10
C PRO A 132 -10.32 -0.29 -17.49
N TYR A 133 -9.45 0.72 -17.37
CA TYR A 133 -8.02 0.56 -17.66
C TYR A 133 -7.32 -0.39 -16.67
N MET A 134 -7.87 -0.59 -15.47
CA MET A 134 -7.37 -1.61 -14.53
C MET A 134 -7.40 -3.00 -15.14
N LYS A 135 -8.47 -3.30 -15.91
CA LYS A 135 -8.58 -4.57 -16.63
C LYS A 135 -7.47 -4.73 -17.66
N VAL A 136 -7.11 -3.67 -18.39
CA VAL A 136 -6.01 -3.70 -19.37
C VAL A 136 -4.69 -4.09 -18.69
N VAL A 137 -4.38 -3.51 -17.54
CA VAL A 137 -3.16 -3.84 -16.78
C VAL A 137 -3.18 -5.31 -16.34
N ILE A 138 -4.28 -5.76 -15.74
CA ILE A 138 -4.42 -7.14 -15.23
C ILE A 138 -4.38 -8.17 -16.36
N ASP A 139 -5.06 -7.92 -17.48
CA ASP A 139 -5.06 -8.83 -18.62
C ASP A 139 -3.66 -8.92 -19.25
N THR A 140 -2.93 -7.82 -19.36
CA THR A 140 -1.53 -7.83 -19.82
C THR A 140 -0.63 -8.63 -18.86
N MET A 141 -0.86 -8.53 -17.54
CA MET A 141 -0.15 -9.39 -16.56
C MET A 141 -0.46 -10.88 -16.78
N LYS A 142 -1.72 -11.22 -17.08
CA LYS A 142 -2.13 -12.62 -17.42
C LYS A 142 -1.48 -13.11 -18.71
N GLU A 143 -1.48 -12.29 -19.76
CA GLU A 143 -0.83 -12.61 -21.05
C GLU A 143 0.67 -12.88 -20.86
N LYS A 144 1.31 -12.19 -19.93
CA LYS A 144 2.71 -12.41 -19.56
C LYS A 144 2.94 -13.57 -18.57
N GLY A 145 1.88 -14.18 -18.05
CA GLY A 145 1.96 -15.28 -17.08
C GLY A 145 2.42 -14.87 -15.69
N ILE A 146 2.35 -13.56 -15.34
CA ILE A 146 2.84 -13.02 -14.07
C ILE A 146 1.74 -12.57 -13.10
N ARG A 147 0.44 -12.71 -13.48
CA ARG A 147 -0.67 -12.15 -12.68
C ARG A 147 -0.71 -12.73 -11.26
N ASP A 148 -0.45 -14.00 -11.10
CA ASP A 148 -0.61 -14.73 -9.84
C ASP A 148 0.61 -14.57 -8.90
N ASP A 149 1.68 -13.95 -9.37
CA ASP A 149 2.87 -13.65 -8.56
C ASP A 149 2.64 -12.46 -7.62
N TYR A 150 1.64 -11.62 -7.92
CA TYR A 150 1.38 -10.35 -7.27
C TYR A 150 -0.02 -10.28 -6.66
N ILE A 151 -0.13 -9.65 -5.50
CA ILE A 151 -1.41 -9.25 -4.90
C ILE A 151 -1.85 -7.96 -5.59
N VAL A 152 -3.01 -7.97 -6.24
CA VAL A 152 -3.54 -6.80 -6.97
C VAL A 152 -4.70 -6.19 -6.20
N LEU A 153 -4.51 -4.99 -5.68
CA LEU A 153 -5.51 -4.20 -4.96
C LEU A 153 -6.01 -3.05 -5.83
N VAL A 154 -7.31 -2.83 -5.86
CA VAL A 154 -7.92 -1.74 -6.60
C VAL A 154 -8.77 -0.86 -5.68
N GLY A 155 -8.76 0.45 -5.94
CA GLY A 155 -9.50 1.43 -5.14
C GLY A 155 -9.91 2.65 -5.96
N GLY A 156 -10.87 3.39 -5.41
CA GLY A 156 -11.42 4.62 -5.98
C GLY A 156 -12.94 4.68 -5.85
N ALA A 157 -13.50 5.91 -5.82
CA ALA A 157 -14.90 6.12 -5.49
C ALA A 157 -15.92 5.40 -6.40
N PRO A 158 -15.70 5.25 -7.72
CA PRO A 158 -16.66 4.55 -8.60
C PRO A 158 -16.54 3.03 -8.53
N LEU A 159 -15.53 2.47 -7.85
CA LEU A 159 -15.28 1.04 -7.79
C LEU A 159 -16.11 0.37 -6.69
N ASN A 160 -16.28 -0.94 -6.84
CA ASN A 160 -16.88 -1.81 -5.85
C ASN A 160 -16.28 -3.23 -5.94
N GLU A 161 -16.70 -4.13 -5.05
CA GLU A 161 -16.20 -5.52 -5.03
C GLU A 161 -16.53 -6.31 -6.29
N GLU A 162 -17.70 -6.07 -6.89
CA GLU A 162 -18.13 -6.74 -8.12
C GLU A 162 -17.20 -6.36 -9.28
N PHE A 163 -16.89 -5.09 -9.44
CA PHE A 163 -15.94 -4.61 -10.44
C PHE A 163 -14.54 -5.21 -10.21
N ALA A 164 -14.03 -5.20 -8.97
CA ALA A 164 -12.73 -5.78 -8.67
C ALA A 164 -12.63 -7.25 -9.08
N LYS A 165 -13.65 -8.05 -8.78
CA LYS A 165 -13.75 -9.45 -9.22
C LYS A 165 -13.80 -9.56 -10.74
N ALA A 166 -14.61 -8.74 -11.40
CA ALA A 166 -14.79 -8.77 -12.86
C ALA A 166 -13.50 -8.45 -13.62
N VAL A 167 -12.64 -7.56 -13.09
CA VAL A 167 -11.35 -7.25 -13.72
C VAL A 167 -10.24 -8.23 -13.32
N GLY A 168 -10.47 -9.07 -12.32
CA GLY A 168 -9.49 -10.06 -11.84
C GLY A 168 -8.51 -9.51 -10.80
N ALA A 169 -8.89 -8.48 -10.05
CA ALA A 169 -8.15 -8.02 -8.88
C ALA A 169 -8.41 -8.96 -7.67
N ASP A 170 -7.48 -8.98 -6.71
CA ASP A 170 -7.64 -9.79 -5.50
C ASP A 170 -8.58 -9.15 -4.49
N ALA A 171 -8.62 -7.82 -4.42
CA ALA A 171 -9.55 -7.12 -3.56
C ALA A 171 -9.83 -5.68 -4.01
N TYR A 172 -11.03 -5.22 -3.66
CA TYR A 172 -11.42 -3.82 -3.63
C TYR A 172 -11.14 -3.23 -2.25
N CYS A 173 -10.50 -2.06 -2.22
CA CYS A 173 -10.22 -1.30 -1.02
C CYS A 173 -11.00 0.02 -1.09
N ARG A 174 -12.08 0.12 -0.32
CA ARG A 174 -12.95 1.30 -0.31
C ARG A 174 -12.28 2.55 0.24
N ASP A 175 -11.30 2.37 1.14
CA ASP A 175 -10.53 3.44 1.79
C ASP A 175 -9.13 2.97 2.14
N ALA A 176 -8.31 3.89 2.65
CA ALA A 176 -6.91 3.63 2.95
C ALA A 176 -6.72 2.69 4.16
N ALA A 177 -7.64 2.70 5.15
CA ALA A 177 -7.56 1.80 6.28
C ALA A 177 -7.85 0.36 5.85
N VAL A 178 -8.88 0.16 5.02
CA VAL A 178 -9.19 -1.15 4.41
C VAL A 178 -8.03 -1.64 3.54
N ALA A 179 -7.37 -0.76 2.79
CA ALA A 179 -6.21 -1.14 1.97
C ALA A 179 -5.08 -1.72 2.82
N VAL A 180 -4.76 -1.10 3.95
CA VAL A 180 -3.73 -1.59 4.89
C VAL A 180 -4.10 -2.95 5.49
N GLU A 181 -5.32 -3.10 6.00
CA GLU A 181 -5.77 -4.36 6.61
C GLU A 181 -5.82 -5.51 5.58
N THR A 182 -6.29 -5.22 4.38
CA THR A 182 -6.31 -6.17 3.26
C THR A 182 -4.89 -6.59 2.88
N ALA A 183 -3.98 -5.65 2.70
CA ALA A 183 -2.59 -5.92 2.39
C ALA A 183 -1.92 -6.84 3.43
N LYS A 184 -2.07 -6.54 4.73
CA LYS A 184 -1.56 -7.38 5.82
C LYS A 184 -2.12 -8.80 5.77
N THR A 185 -3.42 -8.94 5.51
CA THR A 185 -4.09 -10.24 5.43
C THR A 185 -3.54 -11.09 4.29
N TYR A 186 -3.39 -10.51 3.10
CA TYR A 186 -2.84 -11.24 1.93
C TYR A 186 -1.35 -11.56 2.11
N MET A 187 -0.56 -10.65 2.67
CA MET A 187 0.85 -10.92 2.96
C MET A 187 1.04 -12.05 3.98
N ALA A 188 0.21 -12.10 5.02
CA ALA A 188 0.24 -13.20 5.99
C ALA A 188 -0.09 -14.55 5.34
N ARG A 189 -1.06 -14.60 4.40
CA ARG A 189 -1.39 -15.82 3.63
C ARG A 189 -0.23 -16.24 2.72
N LYS A 190 0.38 -15.29 1.98
CA LYS A 190 1.54 -15.55 1.12
C LYS A 190 2.71 -16.14 1.91
N HIS A 191 3.04 -15.56 3.07
CA HIS A 191 4.09 -16.08 3.94
C HIS A 191 3.82 -17.47 4.51
N ASN A 192 2.56 -17.80 4.81
CA ASN A 192 2.18 -19.11 5.31
C ASN A 192 2.27 -20.18 4.21
N GLN A 193 1.92 -19.85 2.97
CA GLN A 193 2.06 -20.75 1.82
C GLN A 193 3.53 -21.07 1.53
N LEU A 194 4.43 -20.07 1.59
CA LEU A 194 5.88 -20.25 1.39
C LEU A 194 6.55 -21.10 2.49
N LYS A 195 5.95 -21.22 3.67
CA LYS A 195 6.48 -22.05 4.77
C LYS A 195 5.95 -23.50 4.73
N ALA A 196 4.90 -23.74 3.96
CA ALA A 196 4.23 -25.05 3.90
C ALA A 196 4.65 -25.88 2.67
N GLY A 197 5.38 -25.31 1.71
CA GLY A 197 5.96 -25.95 0.53
C GLY A 197 7.48 -26.08 0.66
#